data_e15a20a96f7817de33de45b770d774fc
#
_entry.id   e15a20a96f7817de33de45b770d774fc
#
_cell.length_a   1.000
_cell.length_b   1.000
_cell.length_c   1.000
_cell.angle_alpha   90.00
_cell.angle_beta   90.00
_cell.angle_gamma   90.00
#
_symmetry.space_group_name_H-M   'P 1'
#
loop_
_entity.id
_entity.type
_entity.pdbx_description
1 polymer ?
#
loop_
_entity_poly.entity_id
_entity_poly.type
_entity_poly.pdbx_seq_one_letter_code
_entity_poly.pdbx_strand_id
1 'polypeptide(L)'
;MELKGLAHIAIYTTDVEQSIAWYQKLGGECYDRGEVKKPTGINRLAMVRLAGLDLELIQPGDGTPVEPAGGVIPHLALEVADLDAAISQLRAVGIDSFRTEQPVELPGLFGGLRNIFFTGPSGELIELLQHL
;
A
#
# COMPACT_ATOMS: atom_id res chain seq x y z
N MET A 1 9.39 28.23 5.61
CA MET A 1 9.66 26.86 5.14
C MET A 1 8.82 26.59 3.91
N GLU A 2 9.42 26.08 2.86
CA GLU A 2 8.71 25.69 1.64
C GLU A 2 8.69 24.18 1.49
N LEU A 3 7.49 23.58 1.51
CA LEU A 3 7.31 22.17 1.22
C LEU A 3 7.15 21.98 -0.29
N LYS A 4 7.99 21.15 -0.89
CA LYS A 4 7.96 20.89 -2.34
C LYS A 4 6.95 19.83 -2.75
N GLY A 5 6.40 19.09 -1.78
CA GLY A 5 5.45 18.03 -1.99
C GLY A 5 5.73 16.84 -1.10
N LEU A 6 4.95 15.78 -1.31
CA LEU A 6 5.15 14.51 -0.61
C LEU A 6 6.29 13.76 -1.29
N ALA A 7 7.36 13.43 -0.53
CA ALA A 7 8.48 12.66 -1.08
C ALA A 7 8.09 11.19 -1.25
N HIS A 8 7.65 10.55 -0.17
CA HIS A 8 7.18 9.15 -0.17
C HIS A 8 6.43 8.82 1.11
N ILE A 9 5.78 7.67 1.11
CA ILE A 9 5.24 7.01 2.31
C ILE A 9 6.03 5.73 2.52
N ALA A 10 6.50 5.49 3.75
CA ALA A 10 7.26 4.30 4.09
C ALA A 10 6.35 3.19 4.63
N ILE A 11 6.61 1.96 4.19
CA ILE A 11 5.89 0.75 4.60
C ILE A 11 6.92 -0.29 5.00
N TYR A 12 6.81 -0.83 6.22
CA TYR A 12 7.64 -1.95 6.65
C TYR A 12 7.18 -3.25 6.00
N THR A 13 8.13 -4.09 5.65
CA THR A 13 7.89 -5.44 5.13
C THR A 13 8.88 -6.43 5.72
N THR A 14 8.45 -7.69 5.84
CA THR A 14 9.34 -8.79 6.23
C THR A 14 10.17 -9.31 5.06
N ASP A 15 9.76 -9.01 3.83
CA ASP A 15 10.44 -9.47 2.61
C ASP A 15 10.21 -8.43 1.51
N VAL A 16 11.24 -7.63 1.23
CA VAL A 16 11.14 -6.52 0.27
C VAL A 16 10.85 -7.01 -1.15
N GLU A 17 11.43 -8.14 -1.57
CA GLU A 17 11.22 -8.67 -2.92
C GLU A 17 9.80 -9.22 -3.09
N GLN A 18 9.27 -9.86 -2.06
CA GLN A 18 7.86 -10.31 -2.06
C GLN A 18 6.90 -9.12 -2.17
N SER A 19 7.18 -8.06 -1.41
CA SER A 19 6.35 -6.84 -1.45
C SER A 19 6.43 -6.14 -2.80
N ILE A 20 7.61 -6.05 -3.41
CA ILE A 20 7.75 -5.51 -4.77
C ILE A 20 6.87 -6.29 -5.74
N ALA A 21 6.95 -7.62 -5.74
CA ALA A 21 6.16 -8.46 -6.62
C ALA A 21 4.65 -8.27 -6.40
N TRP A 22 4.24 -8.11 -5.15
CA TRP A 22 2.85 -7.88 -4.82
C TRP A 22 2.35 -6.51 -5.34
N TYR A 23 3.12 -5.43 -5.10
CA TYR A 23 2.75 -4.11 -5.59
C TYR A 23 2.76 -4.02 -7.12
N GLN A 24 3.59 -4.82 -7.80
CA GLN A 24 3.54 -4.95 -9.26
C GLN A 24 2.18 -5.45 -9.75
N LYS A 25 1.50 -6.29 -8.99
CA LYS A 25 0.14 -6.75 -9.32
C LYS A 25 -0.89 -5.61 -9.29
N LEU A 26 -0.61 -4.53 -8.54
CA LEU A 26 -1.44 -3.32 -8.52
C LEU A 26 -1.05 -2.31 -9.60
N GLY A 27 -0.06 -2.62 -10.44
CA GLY A 27 0.50 -1.68 -11.42
C GLY A 27 1.68 -0.88 -10.89
N GLY A 28 2.22 -1.24 -9.74
CA GLY A 28 3.41 -0.59 -9.17
C GLY A 28 4.67 -0.88 -9.96
N GLU A 29 5.61 0.05 -9.94
CA GLU A 29 6.91 -0.06 -10.59
C GLU A 29 8.02 0.19 -9.59
N CYS A 30 8.87 -0.83 -9.37
CA CYS A 30 10.10 -0.64 -8.59
C CYS A 30 11.13 0.06 -9.46
N TYR A 31 11.58 1.24 -9.05
CA TYR A 31 12.52 2.04 -9.83
C TYR A 31 13.86 2.28 -9.15
N ASP A 32 13.99 1.91 -7.87
CA ASP A 32 15.26 2.05 -7.15
C ASP A 32 15.30 1.09 -5.97
N ARG A 33 16.51 0.75 -5.55
CA ARG A 33 16.79 -0.06 -4.36
C ARG A 33 17.95 0.55 -3.61
N GLY A 34 18.00 0.31 -2.30
CA GLY A 34 19.07 0.77 -1.47
C GLY A 34 19.22 -0.02 -0.20
N GLU A 35 20.24 0.32 0.56
CA GLU A 35 20.49 -0.27 1.87
C GLU A 35 20.88 0.83 2.85
N VAL A 36 20.45 0.66 4.10
CA VAL A 36 20.91 1.48 5.22
C VAL A 36 21.59 0.55 6.21
N LYS A 37 22.89 0.76 6.43
CA LYS A 37 23.69 0.03 7.39
C LYS A 37 23.49 0.61 8.78
N LYS A 38 23.13 -0.25 9.72
CA LYS A 38 22.95 0.09 11.13
C LYS A 38 23.85 -0.79 12.00
N PRO A 39 24.13 -0.39 13.26
CA PRO A 39 24.98 -1.23 14.14
C PRO A 39 24.46 -2.65 14.33
N THR A 40 23.15 -2.85 14.25
CA THR A 40 22.48 -4.13 14.52
C THR A 40 22.06 -4.88 13.26
N GLY A 41 22.37 -4.36 12.07
CA GLY A 41 22.03 -5.03 10.82
C GLY A 41 21.84 -4.07 9.66
N ILE A 42 21.36 -4.60 8.55
CA ILE A 42 21.16 -3.84 7.31
C ILE A 42 19.67 -3.79 7.00
N ASN A 43 19.14 -2.57 6.85
CA ASN A 43 17.80 -2.38 6.30
C ASN A 43 17.88 -2.38 4.77
N ARG A 44 17.04 -3.17 4.12
CA ARG A 44 16.90 -3.21 2.67
C ARG A 44 15.71 -2.38 2.24
N LEU A 45 15.92 -1.51 1.27
CA LEU A 45 14.94 -0.54 0.82
C LEU A 45 14.62 -0.73 -0.65
N ALA A 46 13.39 -0.42 -1.02
CA ALA A 46 12.99 -0.31 -2.41
C ALA A 46 11.99 0.84 -2.58
N MET A 47 12.12 1.56 -3.68
CA MET A 47 11.16 2.59 -4.07
C MET A 47 10.23 2.02 -5.14
N VAL A 48 8.93 2.12 -4.89
CA VAL A 48 7.89 1.66 -5.79
C VAL A 48 6.96 2.82 -6.11
N ARG A 49 6.77 3.10 -7.38
CA ARG A 49 5.78 4.10 -7.83
C ARG A 49 4.45 3.42 -8.10
N LEU A 50 3.41 3.88 -7.44
CA LEU A 50 2.06 3.36 -7.55
C LEU A 50 1.08 4.51 -7.67
N ALA A 51 0.38 4.63 -8.82
CA ALA A 51 -0.64 5.65 -9.04
C ALA A 51 -0.15 7.08 -8.75
N GLY A 52 1.09 7.40 -9.11
CA GLY A 52 1.70 8.71 -8.85
C GLY A 52 2.20 8.90 -7.42
N LEU A 53 2.09 7.90 -6.57
CA LEU A 53 2.59 7.91 -5.20
C LEU A 53 3.89 7.11 -5.12
N ASP A 54 4.90 7.66 -4.46
CA ASP A 54 6.14 6.94 -4.16
C ASP A 54 6.01 6.25 -2.81
N LEU A 55 6.19 4.92 -2.82
CA LEU A 55 6.25 4.08 -1.62
C LEU A 55 7.70 3.68 -1.37
N GLU A 56 8.17 3.86 -0.14
CA GLU A 56 9.44 3.29 0.32
C GLU A 56 9.14 2.01 1.08
N LEU A 57 9.51 0.87 0.51
CA LEU A 57 9.39 -0.42 1.18
C LEU A 57 10.66 -0.64 1.99
N ILE A 58 10.52 -0.93 3.28
CA ILE A 58 11.65 -1.11 4.20
C ILE A 58 11.58 -2.50 4.81
N GLN A 59 12.58 -3.33 4.51
CA GLN A 59 12.79 -4.60 5.19
C GLN A 59 13.82 -4.36 6.31
N PRO A 60 13.39 -4.31 7.58
CA PRO A 60 14.32 -4.09 8.67
C PRO A 60 15.31 -5.26 8.81
N GLY A 61 16.56 -4.94 9.07
CA GLY A 61 17.60 -5.89 9.48
C GLY A 61 18.20 -5.53 10.82
N ASP A 62 17.65 -4.51 11.50
CA ASP A 62 18.13 -3.96 12.75
C ASP A 62 17.35 -4.43 13.99
N GLY A 63 16.42 -5.39 13.82
CA GLY A 63 15.56 -5.89 14.89
C GLY A 63 14.24 -5.14 15.03
N THR A 64 13.98 -4.10 14.23
CA THR A 64 12.67 -3.43 14.22
C THR A 64 11.58 -4.42 13.83
N PRO A 65 10.52 -4.58 14.63
CA PRO A 65 9.43 -5.49 14.28
C PRO A 65 8.60 -4.94 13.13
N VAL A 66 8.11 -5.85 12.27
CA VAL A 66 7.11 -5.53 11.27
C VAL A 66 5.75 -5.96 11.81
N GLU A 67 4.89 -4.99 12.07
CA GLU A 67 3.59 -5.24 12.66
C GLU A 67 2.48 -4.93 11.65
N PRO A 68 1.35 -5.66 11.70
CA PRO A 68 0.19 -5.38 10.86
C PRO A 68 -0.32 -3.95 11.05
N ALA A 69 -1.15 -3.49 10.11
CA ALA A 69 -1.68 -2.13 10.06
C ALA A 69 -2.26 -1.67 11.39
N GLY A 70 -1.96 -0.43 11.74
CA GLY A 70 -2.36 0.24 12.96
C GLY A 70 -1.55 1.52 13.13
N GLY A 71 -1.78 2.25 14.22
CA GLY A 71 -1.07 3.48 14.52
C GLY A 71 -1.71 4.72 13.90
N VAL A 72 -0.94 5.80 13.86
CA VAL A 72 -1.45 7.13 13.50
C VAL A 72 -1.83 7.25 12.02
N ILE A 73 -1.16 6.48 11.15
CA ILE A 73 -1.52 6.39 9.72
C ILE A 73 -2.15 5.02 9.50
N PRO A 74 -3.51 4.91 9.56
CA PRO A 74 -4.17 3.61 9.59
C PRO A 74 -4.25 2.92 8.24
N HIS A 75 -4.25 3.65 7.14
CA HIS A 75 -4.38 3.05 5.80
C HIS A 75 -3.89 3.99 4.70
N LEU A 76 -3.70 3.41 3.54
CA LEU A 76 -3.44 4.06 2.27
C LEU A 76 -4.71 3.95 1.42
N ALA A 77 -5.18 5.05 0.86
CA ALA A 77 -6.35 5.06 -0.02
C ALA A 77 -5.95 5.30 -1.47
N LEU A 78 -6.47 4.46 -2.36
CA LEU A 78 -6.30 4.58 -3.81
C LEU A 78 -7.66 4.76 -4.47
N GLU A 79 -7.78 5.77 -5.31
CA GLU A 79 -9.01 6.03 -6.04
C GLU A 79 -9.04 5.23 -7.34
N VAL A 80 -10.19 4.65 -7.66
CA VAL A 80 -10.44 3.94 -8.91
C VAL A 80 -11.68 4.49 -9.60
N ALA A 81 -11.72 4.40 -10.92
CA ALA A 81 -12.88 4.84 -11.69
C ALA A 81 -14.05 3.86 -11.59
N ASP A 82 -13.77 2.57 -11.44
CA ASP A 82 -14.77 1.48 -11.37
C ASP A 82 -14.34 0.48 -10.31
N LEU A 83 -14.97 0.54 -9.15
CA LEU A 83 -14.60 -0.29 -8.00
C LEU A 83 -14.88 -1.77 -8.25
N ASP A 84 -16.02 -2.11 -8.88
CA ASP A 84 -16.35 -3.51 -9.13
C ASP A 84 -15.36 -4.15 -10.11
N ALA A 85 -14.97 -3.41 -11.15
CA ALA A 85 -13.95 -3.86 -12.09
C ALA A 85 -12.59 -4.02 -11.40
N ALA A 86 -12.20 -3.07 -10.54
CA ALA A 86 -10.95 -3.15 -9.78
C ALA A 86 -10.89 -4.38 -8.88
N ILE A 87 -11.97 -4.67 -8.16
CA ILE A 87 -12.07 -5.87 -7.31
C ILE A 87 -11.90 -7.15 -8.14
N SER A 88 -12.57 -7.22 -9.29
CA SER A 88 -12.45 -8.39 -10.18
C SER A 88 -11.02 -8.55 -10.71
N GLN A 89 -10.36 -7.46 -11.06
CA GLN A 89 -8.97 -7.47 -11.52
C GLN A 89 -8.00 -7.91 -10.42
N LEU A 90 -8.22 -7.47 -9.19
CA LEU A 90 -7.39 -7.89 -8.05
C LEU A 90 -7.55 -9.39 -7.79
N ARG A 91 -8.77 -9.89 -7.79
CA ARG A 91 -9.03 -11.33 -7.63
C ARG A 91 -8.37 -12.15 -8.75
N ALA A 92 -8.39 -11.65 -9.97
CA ALA A 92 -7.79 -12.33 -11.11
C ALA A 92 -6.25 -12.48 -10.98
N VAL A 93 -5.59 -11.60 -10.24
CA VAL A 93 -4.15 -11.70 -9.95
C VAL A 93 -3.84 -12.29 -8.59
N GLY A 94 -4.84 -12.90 -7.92
CA GLY A 94 -4.66 -13.63 -6.66
C GLY A 94 -4.72 -12.76 -5.41
N ILE A 95 -5.21 -11.54 -5.49
CA ILE A 95 -5.43 -10.68 -4.33
C ILE A 95 -6.89 -10.79 -3.91
N ASP A 96 -7.13 -11.40 -2.74
CA ASP A 96 -8.47 -11.68 -2.23
C ASP A 96 -8.57 -11.41 -0.71
N SER A 97 -7.69 -10.60 -0.17
CA SER A 97 -7.63 -10.26 1.24
C SER A 97 -8.60 -9.14 1.63
N PHE A 98 -9.79 -9.12 1.03
CA PHE A 98 -10.80 -8.10 1.28
C PHE A 98 -11.42 -8.27 2.67
N ARG A 99 -11.67 -7.14 3.35
CA ARG A 99 -12.28 -7.08 4.68
C ARG A 99 -13.77 -7.33 4.68
N THR A 100 -14.44 -7.06 3.56
CA THR A 100 -15.87 -7.29 3.35
C THR A 100 -16.09 -8.02 2.04
N GLU A 101 -17.19 -8.74 1.90
CA GLU A 101 -17.53 -9.42 0.65
C GLU A 101 -17.91 -8.44 -0.45
N GLN A 102 -18.59 -7.36 -0.07
CA GLN A 102 -19.11 -6.36 -0.97
C GLN A 102 -18.59 -4.97 -0.60
N PRO A 103 -18.49 -4.06 -1.56
CA PRO A 103 -18.20 -2.66 -1.27
C PRO A 103 -19.23 -2.05 -0.33
N VAL A 104 -18.77 -1.11 0.47
CA VAL A 104 -19.63 -0.32 1.36
C VAL A 104 -20.05 0.96 0.63
N GLU A 105 -21.34 1.22 0.61
CA GLU A 105 -21.92 2.43 0.02
C GLU A 105 -21.98 3.55 1.06
N LEU A 106 -21.40 4.70 0.75
CA LEU A 106 -21.32 5.86 1.64
C LEU A 106 -21.77 7.13 0.89
N PRO A 107 -23.08 7.23 0.55
CA PRO A 107 -23.55 8.32 -0.30
C PRO A 107 -23.49 9.70 0.34
N GLY A 108 -23.44 9.77 1.67
CA GLY A 108 -23.34 11.04 2.42
C GLY A 108 -21.95 11.45 2.80
N LEU A 109 -20.92 10.67 2.45
CA LEU A 109 -19.53 10.92 2.86
C LEU A 109 -18.75 11.54 1.71
N PHE A 110 -18.11 12.71 1.96
CA PHE A 110 -17.20 13.38 1.00
C PHE A 110 -17.79 13.51 -0.42
N GLY A 111 -19.04 13.89 -0.52
CA GLY A 111 -19.74 14.02 -1.81
C GLY A 111 -20.31 12.71 -2.36
N GLY A 112 -20.17 11.63 -1.63
CA GLY A 112 -20.62 10.30 -2.01
C GLY A 112 -19.51 9.45 -2.56
N LEU A 113 -19.33 8.28 -1.96
CA LEU A 113 -18.34 7.29 -2.41
C LEU A 113 -18.77 5.88 -2.06
N ARG A 114 -18.09 4.91 -2.64
CA ARG A 114 -18.15 3.50 -2.23
C ARG A 114 -16.71 3.02 -2.07
N ASN A 115 -16.48 2.13 -1.13
CA ASN A 115 -15.13 1.65 -0.84
C ASN A 115 -15.08 0.16 -0.47
N ILE A 116 -13.89 -0.37 -0.49
CA ILE A 116 -13.56 -1.68 0.08
C ILE A 116 -12.13 -1.63 0.60
N PHE A 117 -11.86 -2.35 1.69
CA PHE A 117 -10.51 -2.48 2.25
C PHE A 117 -9.95 -3.86 1.97
N PHE A 118 -8.65 -3.93 1.74
CA PHE A 118 -7.91 -5.18 1.65
C PHE A 118 -6.52 -4.99 2.26
N THR A 119 -5.81 -6.09 2.48
CA THR A 119 -4.50 -6.07 3.12
C THR A 119 -3.40 -6.46 2.15
N GLY A 120 -2.25 -5.78 2.29
CA GLY A 120 -1.02 -6.14 1.61
C GLY A 120 -0.27 -7.26 2.33
N PRO A 121 0.90 -7.66 1.80
CA PRO A 121 1.63 -8.84 2.25
C PRO A 121 2.17 -8.75 3.68
N SER A 122 2.34 -7.55 4.22
CA SER A 122 2.81 -7.35 5.60
C SER A 122 1.70 -6.87 6.54
N GLY A 123 0.45 -6.94 6.10
CA GLY A 123 -0.71 -6.52 6.87
C GLY A 123 -1.08 -5.05 6.73
N GLU A 124 -0.41 -4.32 5.82
CA GLU A 124 -0.79 -2.94 5.54
C GLU A 124 -2.22 -2.87 5.01
N LEU A 125 -2.98 -1.91 5.51
CA LEU A 125 -4.37 -1.72 5.13
C LEU A 125 -4.47 -0.77 3.94
N ILE A 126 -5.16 -1.21 2.90
CA ILE A 126 -5.36 -0.44 1.67
C ILE A 126 -6.85 -0.29 1.42
N GLU A 127 -7.26 0.95 1.19
CA GLU A 127 -8.62 1.28 0.77
C GLU A 127 -8.65 1.49 -0.74
N LEU A 128 -9.60 0.86 -1.43
CA LEU A 128 -9.99 1.28 -2.76
C LEU A 128 -11.29 2.05 -2.66
N LEU A 129 -11.36 3.21 -3.27
CA LEU A 129 -12.58 4.01 -3.28
C LEU A 129 -12.91 4.52 -4.68
N GLN A 130 -14.21 4.66 -4.91
CA GLN A 130 -14.76 5.26 -6.11
C GLN A 130 -15.68 6.39 -5.69
N HIS A 131 -15.44 7.60 -6.17
CA HIS A 131 -16.37 8.72 -5.99
C HIS A 131 -17.58 8.56 -6.90
N LEU A 132 -18.74 8.85 -6.35
CA LEU A 132 -20.03 8.78 -7.07
C LEU A 132 -20.29 10.03 -7.90
#